data_11150878d802c55f7216754885246d38
#
_entry.id   11150878d802c55f7216754885246d38
#
_cell.length_a   1.000
_cell.length_b   1.000
_cell.length_c   1.000
_cell.angle_alpha   90.00
_cell.angle_beta   90.00
_cell.angle_gamma   90.00
#
_symmetry.space_group_name_H-M   'P 1'
#
loop_
_entity.id
_entity.type
_entity.pdbx_description
1 polymer ?
#
loop_
_entity_poly.entity_id
_entity_poly.type
_entity_poly.pdbx_seq_one_letter_code
_entity_poly.pdbx_strand_id
1 'polypeptide(L)'
;MHAYRTHHCGALRASDAGSPARLSGWVHRKRDHGSLLFIDLRDHYGMTQCVVAQGSPVLKLLEELRPESVITVTGDVVPREAGTVNAKLPTGAIELRVRDVEVQSSAEVLPIQVAGDAEFPEELRLRYRFLDLRRERQHRNLMLRSQVISSIRRRMIDQGFTEFQTPILTASSPEGARDFLVPARLHPGKFYALPQAPQQFKQLCMVAGFDRYFQIAPCFRDEASRADRSPGEFYQLDFEMSFVTQEDVFAAIEPVLAGVFEEFADWSGTKRAVTPAPFPRIPYQQAMLEYGSDKPDLRNPIKITDVSAHFAGGGFGLFAKVTASGGVVRAIPAPGAAGRPRSFFDGLNEWARAEGQGGLGYIAWDADGAKGPIAKNLEADRVAAIAAACGLGAGDAVFFVANKAADAAKFSGAVRNRVGRDLGLLEDNAFRFCWVTDFPMYERNEDTGQIEFSHNPFSMPQGGLEALNSMDPLDIKAFQYDIVCNGIELSSGAIRNHRPDIMIRAFEIAGYPAEEVEHRFGGMLNAFRYGAPPHGGSAPGIDRIVMLIADEPAIREVILFPMNQQAEDLMMGAPARVPPERLKELHIKLDLPPVKGGKPG
;
A
#
# COMPACT_ATOMS: atom_id res chain seq x y z
N MET A 1 -23.23 40.98 7.98
CA MET A 1 -22.61 39.75 8.51
C MET A 1 -22.95 38.61 7.55
N HIS A 2 -22.00 37.72 7.25
CA HIS A 2 -22.30 36.57 6.38
C HIS A 2 -23.39 35.68 7.01
N ALA A 3 -24.26 35.08 6.20
CA ALA A 3 -25.45 34.34 6.70
C ALA A 3 -25.07 33.19 7.65
N TYR A 4 -23.97 32.49 7.41
CA TYR A 4 -23.59 31.34 8.23
C TYR A 4 -22.41 31.57 9.15
N ARG A 5 -21.37 32.31 8.76
CA ARG A 5 -20.17 32.49 9.61
C ARG A 5 -19.38 33.75 9.28
N THR A 6 -18.82 34.36 10.32
CA THR A 6 -17.79 35.41 10.21
C THR A 6 -16.39 34.79 10.31
N HIS A 7 -16.25 33.71 11.08
CA HIS A 7 -15.01 32.96 11.32
C HIS A 7 -15.29 31.46 11.23
N HIS A 8 -14.30 30.66 10.88
CA HIS A 8 -14.36 29.21 11.07
C HIS A 8 -14.03 28.83 12.52
N CYS A 9 -14.43 27.63 12.96
CA CYS A 9 -14.32 27.22 14.37
C CYS A 9 -12.88 27.10 14.91
N GLY A 10 -11.88 27.07 14.04
CA GLY A 10 -10.47 27.07 14.43
C GLY A 10 -9.78 28.44 14.42
N ALA A 11 -10.48 29.53 14.02
CA ALA A 11 -9.84 30.81 13.71
C ALA A 11 -9.65 31.75 14.89
N LEU A 12 -10.58 31.75 15.85
CA LEU A 12 -10.63 32.74 16.95
C LEU A 12 -9.41 32.63 17.87
N ARG A 13 -8.92 33.79 18.30
CA ARG A 13 -7.74 33.94 19.18
C ARG A 13 -8.05 34.92 20.31
N ALA A 14 -7.15 35.06 21.28
CA ALA A 14 -7.24 36.02 22.36
C ALA A 14 -7.40 37.48 21.89
N SER A 15 -6.84 37.82 20.71
CA SER A 15 -6.99 39.13 20.09
C SER A 15 -8.41 39.46 19.64
N ASP A 16 -9.28 38.47 19.49
CA ASP A 16 -10.66 38.66 19.06
C ASP A 16 -11.62 38.88 20.24
N ALA A 17 -11.11 38.84 21.48
CA ALA A 17 -11.91 39.06 22.69
C ALA A 17 -12.59 40.42 22.65
N GLY A 18 -13.88 40.46 23.02
CA GLY A 18 -14.73 41.63 22.96
C GLY A 18 -15.43 41.85 21.62
N SER A 19 -15.11 41.07 20.58
CA SER A 19 -15.73 41.16 19.26
C SER A 19 -16.91 40.17 19.13
N PRO A 20 -17.96 40.51 18.36
CA PRO A 20 -19.02 39.59 18.02
C PRO A 20 -18.51 38.59 16.95
N ALA A 21 -18.88 37.32 17.10
CA ALA A 21 -18.60 36.29 16.10
C ALA A 21 -19.83 35.46 15.78
N ARG A 22 -19.88 34.96 14.55
CA ARG A 22 -20.87 33.98 14.08
C ARG A 22 -20.13 32.76 13.56
N LEU A 23 -20.41 31.57 14.14
CA LEU A 23 -19.80 30.30 13.82
C LEU A 23 -20.85 29.30 13.36
N SER A 24 -20.50 28.45 12.40
CA SER A 24 -21.34 27.33 12.00
C SER A 24 -20.52 26.04 12.05
N GLY A 25 -21.12 24.97 12.57
CA GLY A 25 -20.46 23.70 12.70
C GLY A 25 -21.35 22.62 13.30
N TRP A 26 -20.73 21.50 13.60
CA TRP A 26 -21.34 20.36 14.27
C TRP A 26 -21.18 20.47 15.79
N VAL A 27 -22.23 20.14 16.54
CA VAL A 27 -22.17 19.96 17.99
C VAL A 27 -21.35 18.71 18.31
N HIS A 28 -20.08 18.88 18.61
CA HIS A 28 -19.16 17.75 18.83
C HIS A 28 -19.36 17.12 20.21
N ARG A 29 -19.39 17.94 21.26
CA ARG A 29 -19.64 17.52 22.65
C ARG A 29 -20.47 18.57 23.38
N LYS A 30 -21.28 18.10 24.35
CA LYS A 30 -21.98 18.95 25.29
C LYS A 30 -21.60 18.55 26.71
N ARG A 31 -21.42 19.53 27.58
CA ARG A 31 -21.17 19.34 29.02
C ARG A 31 -22.03 20.31 29.80
N ASP A 32 -22.91 19.76 30.63
CA ASP A 32 -23.76 20.53 31.54
C ASP A 32 -23.08 20.61 32.91
N HIS A 33 -22.86 21.82 33.39
CA HIS A 33 -22.29 22.13 34.71
C HIS A 33 -23.32 22.88 35.61
N GLY A 34 -24.60 22.65 35.39
CA GLY A 34 -25.68 23.20 36.19
C GLY A 34 -25.98 24.66 35.90
N SER A 35 -25.02 25.56 36.01
CA SER A 35 -25.19 27.00 35.71
C SER A 35 -24.79 27.39 34.29
N LEU A 36 -24.05 26.52 33.60
CA LEU A 36 -23.50 26.74 32.26
C LEU A 36 -23.58 25.47 31.42
N LEU A 37 -24.04 25.61 30.19
CA LEU A 37 -23.91 24.56 29.16
C LEU A 37 -22.72 24.90 28.27
N PHE A 38 -21.77 23.97 28.18
CA PHE A 38 -20.63 24.05 27.27
C PHE A 38 -20.88 23.19 26.04
N ILE A 39 -20.61 23.77 24.87
CA ILE A 39 -20.72 23.11 23.58
C ILE A 39 -19.38 23.24 22.84
N ASP A 40 -18.75 22.14 22.50
CA ASP A 40 -17.62 22.15 21.58
C ASP A 40 -18.20 22.15 20.16
N LEU A 41 -18.12 23.27 19.46
CA LEU A 41 -18.58 23.43 18.08
C LEU A 41 -17.41 23.21 17.14
N ARG A 42 -17.53 22.25 16.22
CA ARG A 42 -16.46 21.80 15.30
C ARG A 42 -16.84 22.07 13.86
N ASP A 43 -15.88 22.52 13.06
CA ASP A 43 -15.94 22.49 11.60
C ASP A 43 -14.69 21.81 11.02
N HIS A 44 -14.44 21.94 9.71
CA HIS A 44 -13.25 21.41 9.04
C HIS A 44 -11.94 21.98 9.61
N TYR A 45 -11.95 23.21 10.07
CA TYR A 45 -10.75 23.97 10.44
C TYR A 45 -10.38 23.87 11.92
N GLY A 46 -11.28 23.34 12.74
CA GLY A 46 -11.03 23.21 14.17
C GLY A 46 -12.28 23.27 15.02
N MET A 47 -12.08 23.67 16.28
CA MET A 47 -13.11 23.62 17.30
C MET A 47 -13.05 24.87 18.18
N THR A 48 -14.23 25.42 18.51
CA THR A 48 -14.38 26.50 19.48
C THR A 48 -15.36 26.07 20.57
N GLN A 49 -15.03 26.31 21.84
CA GLN A 49 -15.95 26.15 22.94
C GLN A 49 -16.96 27.29 22.94
N CYS A 50 -18.23 26.94 22.90
CA CYS A 50 -19.35 27.86 23.08
C CYS A 50 -19.96 27.70 24.48
N VAL A 51 -20.35 28.79 25.12
CA VAL A 51 -20.89 28.79 26.47
C VAL A 51 -22.27 29.45 26.49
N VAL A 52 -23.21 28.78 27.15
CA VAL A 52 -24.60 29.27 27.32
C VAL A 52 -24.89 29.33 28.80
N ALA A 53 -25.31 30.52 29.26
CA ALA A 53 -25.63 30.73 30.67
C ALA A 53 -27.04 30.23 31.01
N GLN A 54 -27.26 29.91 32.28
CA GLN A 54 -28.58 29.65 32.85
C GLN A 54 -29.51 30.84 32.59
N GLY A 55 -30.73 30.55 32.18
CA GLY A 55 -31.72 31.59 31.84
C GLY A 55 -31.61 32.16 30.43
N SER A 56 -30.63 31.73 29.64
CA SER A 56 -30.57 32.10 28.22
C SER A 56 -31.76 31.52 27.45
N PRO A 57 -32.41 32.28 26.55
CA PRO A 57 -33.56 31.81 25.78
C PRO A 57 -33.22 30.63 24.85
N VAL A 58 -31.93 30.46 24.51
CA VAL A 58 -31.45 29.38 23.63
C VAL A 58 -31.02 28.11 24.38
N LEU A 59 -30.99 28.15 25.72
CA LEU A 59 -30.48 27.04 26.54
C LEU A 59 -31.26 25.75 26.29
N LYS A 60 -32.58 25.78 26.44
CA LYS A 60 -33.46 24.61 26.29
C LYS A 60 -33.31 23.96 24.91
N LEU A 61 -33.24 24.75 23.84
CA LEU A 61 -33.03 24.26 22.48
C LEU A 61 -31.70 23.50 22.35
N LEU A 62 -30.63 24.06 22.93
CA LEU A 62 -29.29 23.46 22.87
C LEU A 62 -29.14 22.21 23.75
N GLU A 63 -29.87 22.15 24.89
CA GLU A 63 -29.94 20.94 25.73
C GLU A 63 -30.60 19.77 25.01
N GLU A 64 -31.64 20.03 24.22
CA GLU A 64 -32.39 19.00 23.49
C GLU A 64 -31.66 18.50 22.21
N LEU A 65 -30.74 19.30 21.65
CA LEU A 65 -30.00 18.91 20.44
C LEU A 65 -29.07 17.74 20.69
N ARG A 66 -29.06 16.81 19.74
CA ARG A 66 -28.13 15.68 19.76
C ARG A 66 -26.72 16.07 19.25
N PRO A 67 -25.69 15.40 19.72
CA PRO A 67 -24.37 15.50 19.09
C PRO A 67 -24.45 15.31 17.57
N GLU A 68 -23.54 15.97 16.85
CA GLU A 68 -23.46 16.01 15.39
C GLU A 68 -24.64 16.72 14.69
N SER A 69 -25.56 17.38 15.42
CA SER A 69 -26.45 18.39 14.85
C SER A 69 -25.65 19.58 14.34
N VAL A 70 -26.06 20.18 13.23
CA VAL A 70 -25.43 21.38 12.66
C VAL A 70 -26.16 22.64 13.15
N ILE A 71 -25.40 23.54 13.74
CA ILE A 71 -25.92 24.81 14.25
C ILE A 71 -25.09 26.00 13.77
N THR A 72 -25.73 27.15 13.70
CA THR A 72 -25.08 28.44 13.57
C THR A 72 -25.31 29.20 14.88
N VAL A 73 -24.25 29.61 15.53
CA VAL A 73 -24.28 30.37 16.77
C VAL A 73 -23.75 31.77 16.57
N THR A 74 -24.38 32.76 17.19
CA THR A 74 -23.89 34.14 17.25
C THR A 74 -23.66 34.52 18.69
N GLY A 75 -22.55 35.15 19.00
CA GLY A 75 -22.21 35.52 20.36
C GLY A 75 -21.01 36.47 20.44
N ASP A 76 -20.54 36.69 21.65
CA ASP A 76 -19.37 37.51 21.93
C ASP A 76 -18.17 36.61 22.28
N VAL A 77 -17.03 36.90 21.68
CA VAL A 77 -15.78 36.24 22.02
C VAL A 77 -15.30 36.77 23.36
N VAL A 78 -15.13 35.88 24.33
CA VAL A 78 -14.64 36.23 25.66
C VAL A 78 -13.39 35.42 26.02
N PRO A 79 -12.45 35.98 26.78
CA PRO A 79 -11.32 35.23 27.28
C PRO A 79 -11.78 34.18 28.29
N ARG A 80 -11.16 33.01 28.31
CA ARG A 80 -11.36 32.03 29.38
C ARG A 80 -10.62 32.47 30.64
N GLU A 81 -11.16 32.08 31.79
CA GLU A 81 -10.44 32.22 33.05
C GLU A 81 -9.11 31.48 33.01
N ALA A 82 -8.09 32.02 33.66
CA ALA A 82 -6.69 31.51 33.58
C ALA A 82 -6.58 30.00 33.90
N GLY A 83 -7.41 29.49 34.83
CA GLY A 83 -7.43 28.07 35.19
C GLY A 83 -8.16 27.14 34.20
N THR A 84 -8.88 27.70 33.21
CA THR A 84 -9.69 26.94 32.24
C THR A 84 -9.16 27.00 30.81
N VAL A 85 -8.03 27.66 30.60
CA VAL A 85 -7.36 27.73 29.29
C VAL A 85 -6.96 26.32 28.81
N ASN A 86 -7.36 25.96 27.59
CA ASN A 86 -7.02 24.66 26.98
C ASN A 86 -5.90 24.82 25.95
N ALA A 87 -4.67 24.58 26.36
CA ALA A 87 -3.49 24.69 25.49
C ALA A 87 -3.47 23.68 24.32
N LYS A 88 -4.34 22.66 24.32
CA LYS A 88 -4.44 21.68 23.23
C LYS A 88 -5.23 22.20 22.03
N LEU A 89 -5.98 23.29 22.18
CA LEU A 89 -6.76 23.89 21.12
C LEU A 89 -6.19 25.24 20.73
N PRO A 90 -6.04 25.56 19.43
CA PRO A 90 -5.65 26.90 18.97
C PRO A 90 -6.57 28.02 19.49
N THR A 91 -7.86 27.71 19.69
CA THR A 91 -8.88 28.59 20.23
C THR A 91 -9.00 28.50 21.76
N GLY A 92 -8.15 27.74 22.42
CA GLY A 92 -8.33 27.37 23.84
C GLY A 92 -8.17 28.49 24.85
N ALA A 93 -7.71 29.67 24.44
CA ALA A 93 -7.62 30.85 25.29
C ALA A 93 -8.96 31.65 25.37
N ILE A 94 -9.90 31.35 24.46
CA ILE A 94 -11.20 32.06 24.37
C ILE A 94 -12.36 31.08 24.38
N GLU A 95 -13.55 31.60 24.55
CA GLU A 95 -14.83 30.94 24.34
C GLU A 95 -15.83 31.90 23.71
N LEU A 96 -16.84 31.35 23.01
CA LEU A 96 -17.93 32.14 22.45
C LEU A 96 -19.12 32.12 23.43
N ARG A 97 -19.46 33.25 24.03
CA ARG A 97 -20.67 33.41 24.82
C ARG A 97 -21.87 33.57 23.87
N VAL A 98 -22.68 32.52 23.78
CA VAL A 98 -23.77 32.43 22.80
C VAL A 98 -24.92 33.35 23.19
N ARG A 99 -25.38 34.15 22.24
CA ARG A 99 -26.58 35.00 22.35
C ARG A 99 -27.76 34.46 21.54
N ASP A 100 -27.45 33.87 20.36
CA ASP A 100 -28.44 33.37 19.44
C ASP A 100 -27.98 32.10 18.79
N VAL A 101 -28.93 31.22 18.41
CA VAL A 101 -28.68 29.94 17.76
C VAL A 101 -29.73 29.67 16.67
N GLU A 102 -29.26 29.19 15.55
CA GLU A 102 -30.09 28.70 14.45
C GLU A 102 -29.70 27.23 14.17
N VAL A 103 -30.69 26.33 14.23
CA VAL A 103 -30.50 24.93 13.91
C VAL A 103 -30.57 24.76 12.40
N GLN A 104 -29.45 24.40 11.77
CA GLN A 104 -29.39 24.16 10.35
C GLN A 104 -29.85 22.73 10.00
N SER A 105 -29.52 21.75 10.85
CA SER A 105 -29.91 20.36 10.69
C SER A 105 -29.78 19.59 11.99
N SER A 106 -30.84 18.90 12.41
CA SER A 106 -30.82 18.04 13.58
C SER A 106 -30.32 16.64 13.24
N ALA A 107 -29.46 16.09 14.08
CA ALA A 107 -28.98 14.71 13.93
C ALA A 107 -29.95 13.71 14.58
N GLU A 108 -30.01 12.51 14.01
CA GLU A 108 -30.61 11.34 14.66
C GLU A 108 -29.67 10.71 15.69
N VAL A 109 -30.07 9.59 16.27
CA VAL A 109 -29.20 8.79 17.13
C VAL A 109 -28.05 8.23 16.29
N LEU A 110 -26.82 8.55 16.69
CA LEU A 110 -25.63 8.17 15.91
C LEU A 110 -25.36 6.67 16.01
N PRO A 111 -25.21 5.98 14.86
CA PRO A 111 -24.81 4.57 14.85
C PRO A 111 -23.36 4.34 15.27
N ILE A 112 -22.50 5.35 15.09
CA ILE A 112 -21.11 5.39 15.57
C ILE A 112 -20.85 6.74 16.24
N GLN A 113 -20.08 6.72 17.31
CA GLN A 113 -19.68 7.97 17.98
C GLN A 113 -18.54 8.64 17.19
N VAL A 114 -18.71 9.94 16.92
CA VAL A 114 -17.68 10.75 16.27
C VAL A 114 -16.63 11.22 17.27
N ALA A 115 -17.08 11.64 18.46
CA ALA A 115 -16.20 12.13 19.52
C ALA A 115 -15.56 10.98 20.32
N GLY A 116 -14.24 11.02 20.53
CA GLY A 116 -13.49 10.02 21.29
C GLY A 116 -12.92 8.90 20.44
N ASP A 117 -12.30 7.89 21.11
CA ASP A 117 -11.46 6.87 20.50
C ASP A 117 -12.13 5.48 20.50
N ALA A 118 -13.47 5.42 20.62
CA ALA A 118 -14.19 4.16 20.60
C ALA A 118 -13.99 3.43 19.26
N GLU A 119 -13.68 2.13 19.33
CA GLU A 119 -13.52 1.28 18.15
C GLU A 119 -14.89 0.76 17.69
N PHE A 120 -15.05 0.66 16.37
CA PHE A 120 -16.27 0.16 15.73
C PHE A 120 -15.90 -0.86 14.64
N PRO A 121 -16.77 -1.88 14.39
CA PRO A 121 -16.57 -2.81 13.29
C PRO A 121 -16.42 -2.10 11.95
N GLU A 122 -15.53 -2.60 11.11
CA GLU A 122 -15.22 -1.99 9.79
C GLU A 122 -16.50 -1.81 8.94
N GLU A 123 -17.37 -2.82 8.85
CA GLU A 123 -18.60 -2.73 8.07
C GLU A 123 -19.52 -1.58 8.53
N LEU A 124 -19.61 -1.35 9.84
CA LEU A 124 -20.42 -0.25 10.38
C LEU A 124 -19.80 1.10 10.02
N ARG A 125 -18.46 1.20 10.12
CA ARG A 125 -17.72 2.41 9.74
C ARG A 125 -17.85 2.70 8.24
N LEU A 126 -17.81 1.69 7.38
CA LEU A 126 -17.97 1.84 5.93
C LEU A 126 -19.40 2.21 5.54
N ARG A 127 -20.41 1.64 6.21
CA ARG A 127 -21.83 1.98 5.99
C ARG A 127 -22.15 3.43 6.34
N TYR A 128 -21.50 3.95 7.39
CA TYR A 128 -21.64 5.33 7.85
C TYR A 128 -20.34 6.11 7.66
N ARG A 129 -19.66 5.90 6.54
CA ARG A 129 -18.34 6.47 6.27
C ARG A 129 -18.30 8.00 6.42
N PHE A 130 -19.37 8.71 6.09
CA PHE A 130 -19.49 10.15 6.29
C PHE A 130 -19.42 10.57 7.77
N LEU A 131 -19.81 9.71 8.72
CA LEU A 131 -19.60 9.95 10.15
C LEU A 131 -18.17 9.57 10.57
N ASP A 132 -17.67 8.44 10.09
CA ASP A 132 -16.31 8.00 10.38
C ASP A 132 -15.26 9.02 9.90
N LEU A 133 -15.48 9.65 8.75
CA LEU A 133 -14.63 10.73 8.21
C LEU A 133 -14.64 12.02 9.07
N ARG A 134 -15.60 12.19 9.97
CA ARG A 134 -15.61 13.30 10.94
C ARG A 134 -14.71 13.02 12.15
N ARG A 135 -14.31 11.77 12.37
CA ARG A 135 -13.41 11.38 13.46
C ARG A 135 -11.99 11.88 13.17
N GLU A 136 -11.29 12.33 14.19
CA GLU A 136 -9.99 13.00 14.05
C GLU A 136 -8.97 12.18 13.25
N ARG A 137 -8.81 10.88 13.57
CA ARG A 137 -7.88 9.99 12.87
C ARG A 137 -8.17 9.91 11.37
N GLN A 138 -9.43 9.65 10.99
CA GLN A 138 -9.82 9.52 9.59
C GLN A 138 -9.68 10.85 8.85
N HIS A 139 -10.14 11.94 9.48
CA HIS A 139 -9.99 13.28 8.90
C HIS A 139 -8.52 13.61 8.61
N ARG A 140 -7.62 13.38 9.58
CA ARG A 140 -6.18 13.59 9.41
C ARG A 140 -5.61 12.75 8.26
N ASN A 141 -5.97 11.46 8.16
CA ASN A 141 -5.48 10.58 7.11
C ASN A 141 -5.85 11.08 5.71
N LEU A 142 -7.08 11.57 5.53
CA LEU A 142 -7.52 12.10 4.24
C LEU A 142 -6.90 13.46 3.91
N MET A 143 -6.65 14.29 4.93
CA MET A 143 -5.89 15.53 4.76
C MET A 143 -4.44 15.24 4.36
N LEU A 144 -3.80 14.24 4.99
CA LEU A 144 -2.47 13.76 4.58
C LEU A 144 -2.46 13.33 3.12
N ARG A 145 -3.43 12.49 2.71
CA ARG A 145 -3.57 12.05 1.32
C ARG A 145 -3.57 13.23 0.34
N SER A 146 -4.38 14.24 0.62
CA SER A 146 -4.47 15.45 -0.22
C SER A 146 -3.14 16.19 -0.29
N GLN A 147 -2.44 16.32 0.83
CA GLN A 147 -1.14 17.00 0.92
C GLN A 147 -0.04 16.21 0.22
N VAL A 148 -0.01 14.88 0.36
CA VAL A 148 0.92 13.98 -0.33
C VAL A 148 0.77 14.09 -1.85
N ILE A 149 -0.47 14.06 -2.36
CA ILE A 149 -0.74 14.23 -3.80
C ILE A 149 -0.26 15.61 -4.28
N SER A 150 -0.50 16.66 -3.52
CA SER A 150 -0.04 18.01 -3.85
C SER A 150 1.49 18.10 -3.87
N SER A 151 2.16 17.47 -2.91
CA SER A 151 3.63 17.40 -2.86
C SER A 151 4.21 16.63 -4.06
N ILE A 152 3.64 15.49 -4.40
CA ILE A 152 4.02 14.69 -5.58
C ILE A 152 3.91 15.55 -6.85
N ARG A 153 2.76 16.20 -7.09
CA ARG A 153 2.55 17.04 -8.28
C ARG A 153 3.58 18.13 -8.40
N ARG A 154 3.82 18.88 -7.33
CA ARG A 154 4.82 19.95 -7.30
C ARG A 154 6.21 19.42 -7.70
N ARG A 155 6.64 18.31 -7.08
CA ARG A 155 7.96 17.71 -7.33
C ARG A 155 8.11 17.17 -8.75
N MET A 156 7.04 16.60 -9.33
CA MET A 156 7.04 16.14 -10.72
C MET A 156 7.12 17.32 -11.70
N ILE A 157 6.32 18.36 -11.49
CA ILE A 157 6.31 19.56 -12.33
C ILE A 157 7.67 20.28 -12.27
N ASP A 158 8.27 20.39 -11.09
CA ASP A 158 9.59 21.01 -10.89
C ASP A 158 10.71 20.27 -11.65
N GLN A 159 10.54 18.99 -11.97
CA GLN A 159 11.44 18.21 -12.82
C GLN A 159 11.06 18.22 -14.31
N GLY A 160 10.13 19.07 -14.72
CA GLY A 160 9.74 19.25 -16.11
C GLY A 160 8.77 18.20 -16.65
N PHE A 161 8.10 17.44 -15.78
CA PHE A 161 7.02 16.56 -16.21
C PHE A 161 5.75 17.35 -16.48
N THR A 162 4.99 16.89 -17.47
CA THR A 162 3.66 17.43 -17.82
C THR A 162 2.57 16.48 -17.37
N GLU A 163 1.58 16.98 -16.62
CA GLU A 163 0.43 16.18 -16.20
C GLU A 163 -0.58 16.07 -17.33
N PHE A 164 -0.90 14.84 -17.73
CA PHE A 164 -1.94 14.52 -18.71
C PHE A 164 -3.01 13.62 -18.09
N GLN A 165 -4.11 13.46 -18.82
CA GLN A 165 -5.16 12.50 -18.50
C GLN A 165 -5.32 11.54 -19.67
N THR A 166 -5.52 10.27 -19.36
CA THR A 166 -5.74 9.21 -20.35
C THR A 166 -7.17 8.65 -20.25
N PRO A 167 -7.70 8.02 -21.30
CA PRO A 167 -9.06 7.50 -21.29
C PRO A 167 -9.30 6.46 -20.18
N ILE A 168 -10.48 6.56 -19.53
CA ILE A 168 -10.98 5.57 -18.58
C ILE A 168 -11.81 4.50 -19.28
N LEU A 169 -12.55 4.84 -20.34
CA LEU A 169 -13.21 3.84 -21.19
C LEU A 169 -12.26 3.44 -22.30
N THR A 170 -11.74 2.22 -22.26
CA THR A 170 -10.74 1.72 -23.20
C THR A 170 -11.02 0.28 -23.62
N ALA A 171 -10.12 -0.35 -24.33
CA ALA A 171 -10.14 -1.77 -24.62
C ALA A 171 -9.55 -2.57 -23.45
N SER A 172 -9.97 -3.83 -23.34
CA SER A 172 -9.34 -4.79 -22.42
C SER A 172 -7.84 -4.88 -22.64
N SER A 173 -7.07 -4.90 -21.55
CA SER A 173 -5.61 -5.02 -21.57
C SER A 173 -5.18 -6.23 -20.74
N PRO A 174 -4.40 -7.14 -21.31
CA PRO A 174 -3.98 -8.36 -20.61
C PRO A 174 -2.80 -8.09 -19.66
N GLU A 175 -2.98 -7.21 -18.69
CA GLU A 175 -1.93 -6.86 -17.71
C GLU A 175 -1.95 -7.75 -16.44
N GLY A 176 -2.62 -8.91 -16.51
CA GLY A 176 -2.57 -9.94 -15.47
C GLY A 176 -3.73 -9.95 -14.48
N ALA A 177 -4.43 -8.83 -14.22
CA ALA A 177 -5.65 -8.77 -13.43
C ALA A 177 -6.90 -8.99 -14.28
N ARG A 178 -8.07 -9.14 -13.65
CA ARG A 178 -9.35 -9.12 -14.34
C ARG A 178 -9.82 -7.70 -14.59
N ASP A 179 -10.39 -7.46 -15.78
CA ASP A 179 -10.95 -6.16 -16.14
C ASP A 179 -12.38 -6.00 -15.60
N PHE A 180 -12.71 -4.77 -15.20
CA PHE A 180 -14.11 -4.35 -15.10
C PHE A 180 -14.62 -4.00 -16.48
N LEU A 181 -15.71 -4.63 -16.91
CA LEU A 181 -16.29 -4.47 -18.24
C LEU A 181 -17.51 -3.55 -18.22
N VAL A 182 -17.57 -2.61 -19.16
CA VAL A 182 -18.68 -1.67 -19.34
C VAL A 182 -19.33 -1.93 -20.71
N PRO A 183 -20.61 -2.33 -20.76
CA PRO A 183 -21.26 -2.64 -22.03
C PRO A 183 -21.46 -1.40 -22.91
N ALA A 184 -21.20 -1.54 -24.21
CA ALA A 184 -21.30 -0.47 -25.17
C ALA A 184 -22.71 -0.43 -25.84
N ARG A 185 -23.56 0.51 -25.46
CA ARG A 185 -24.94 0.64 -26.00
C ARG A 185 -24.98 0.77 -27.51
N LEU A 186 -24.06 1.52 -28.11
CA LEU A 186 -23.99 1.77 -29.55
C LEU A 186 -23.40 0.59 -30.36
N HIS A 187 -22.81 -0.39 -29.68
CA HIS A 187 -22.17 -1.54 -30.30
C HIS A 187 -22.60 -2.82 -29.56
N PRO A 188 -23.79 -3.37 -29.90
CA PRO A 188 -24.32 -4.56 -29.24
C PRO A 188 -23.31 -5.72 -29.19
N GLY A 189 -23.17 -6.35 -28.04
CA GLY A 189 -22.21 -7.44 -27.81
C GLY A 189 -20.75 -7.01 -27.63
N LYS A 190 -20.45 -5.70 -27.66
CA LYS A 190 -19.11 -5.16 -27.35
C LYS A 190 -19.07 -4.46 -26.01
N PHE A 191 -17.90 -4.46 -25.40
CA PHE A 191 -17.66 -3.88 -24.10
C PHE A 191 -16.44 -2.96 -24.15
N TYR A 192 -16.50 -1.88 -23.39
CA TYR A 192 -15.31 -1.18 -22.94
C TYR A 192 -14.78 -1.88 -21.69
N ALA A 193 -13.50 -1.69 -21.40
CA ALA A 193 -12.91 -2.05 -20.12
C ALA A 193 -12.47 -0.79 -19.35
N LEU A 194 -12.49 -0.85 -18.02
CA LEU A 194 -11.80 0.14 -17.20
C LEU A 194 -10.31 -0.19 -17.13
N PRO A 195 -9.39 0.79 -17.19
CA PRO A 195 -7.96 0.54 -17.31
C PRO A 195 -7.40 -0.04 -15.99
N GLN A 196 -6.64 -1.12 -16.09
CA GLN A 196 -5.89 -1.67 -14.96
C GLN A 196 -4.73 -0.75 -14.54
N ALA A 197 -4.16 -0.06 -15.51
CA ALA A 197 -3.22 1.05 -15.45
C ALA A 197 -3.19 1.71 -16.84
N PRO A 198 -2.75 2.97 -16.99
CA PRO A 198 -2.65 3.62 -18.30
C PRO A 198 -1.41 3.19 -19.11
N GLN A 199 -0.97 1.92 -18.97
CA GLN A 199 0.30 1.42 -19.51
C GLN A 199 0.46 1.66 -21.01
N GLN A 200 -0.53 1.31 -21.82
CA GLN A 200 -0.44 1.51 -23.26
C GLN A 200 -0.49 2.99 -23.63
N PHE A 201 -1.33 3.77 -22.96
CA PHE A 201 -1.47 5.20 -23.25
C PHE A 201 -0.22 6.00 -22.90
N LYS A 202 0.46 5.70 -21.78
CA LYS A 202 1.70 6.40 -21.44
C LYS A 202 2.83 6.10 -22.44
N GLN A 203 2.92 4.87 -22.94
CA GLN A 203 3.85 4.54 -24.02
C GLN A 203 3.48 5.26 -25.32
N LEU A 204 2.17 5.36 -25.66
CA LEU A 204 1.71 6.14 -26.80
C LEU A 204 1.99 7.64 -26.64
N CYS A 205 2.00 8.19 -25.43
CA CYS A 205 2.46 9.56 -25.19
C CYS A 205 3.93 9.74 -25.60
N MET A 206 4.79 8.75 -25.30
CA MET A 206 6.20 8.80 -25.72
C MET A 206 6.32 8.73 -27.25
N VAL A 207 5.57 7.84 -27.90
CA VAL A 207 5.51 7.76 -29.37
C VAL A 207 4.97 9.05 -29.99
N ALA A 208 4.03 9.73 -29.32
CA ALA A 208 3.49 11.01 -29.74
C ALA A 208 4.48 12.20 -29.54
N GLY A 209 5.66 11.96 -28.97
CA GLY A 209 6.69 12.97 -28.79
C GLY A 209 6.61 13.76 -27.49
N PHE A 210 5.81 13.34 -26.53
CA PHE A 210 5.84 13.91 -25.18
C PHE A 210 6.99 13.27 -24.41
N ASP A 211 7.92 14.10 -23.95
CA ASP A 211 9.19 13.61 -23.39
C ASP A 211 9.09 13.14 -21.94
N ARG A 212 8.28 13.83 -21.13
CA ARG A 212 8.06 13.56 -19.71
C ARG A 212 6.59 13.68 -19.36
N TYR A 213 5.93 12.53 -19.17
CA TYR A 213 4.53 12.41 -18.83
C TYR A 213 4.37 11.97 -17.39
N PHE A 214 3.35 12.49 -16.70
CA PHE A 214 2.79 11.88 -15.50
C PHE A 214 1.29 12.12 -15.38
N GLN A 215 0.64 11.34 -14.53
CA GLN A 215 -0.70 11.62 -14.01
C GLN A 215 -0.90 10.96 -12.64
N ILE A 216 -1.85 11.47 -11.87
CA ILE A 216 -2.43 10.76 -10.73
C ILE A 216 -3.54 9.89 -11.29
N ALA A 217 -3.18 8.66 -11.65
CA ALA A 217 -4.02 7.77 -12.47
C ALA A 217 -4.99 6.95 -11.62
N PRO A 218 -6.30 6.98 -11.88
CA PRO A 218 -7.21 5.97 -11.38
C PRO A 218 -6.97 4.63 -12.11
N CYS A 219 -6.83 3.57 -11.33
CA CYS A 219 -6.61 2.21 -11.81
C CYS A 219 -7.68 1.29 -11.27
N PHE A 220 -8.11 0.31 -12.08
CA PHE A 220 -9.22 -0.57 -11.75
C PHE A 220 -8.82 -2.03 -11.95
N ARG A 221 -8.90 -2.85 -10.89
CA ARG A 221 -8.59 -4.28 -10.95
C ARG A 221 -9.61 -5.07 -10.16
N ASP A 222 -10.22 -6.07 -10.81
CA ASP A 222 -11.09 -7.03 -10.13
C ASP A 222 -10.24 -8.09 -9.42
N GLU A 223 -9.75 -7.75 -8.25
CA GLU A 223 -8.86 -8.57 -7.44
C GLU A 223 -9.35 -8.65 -5.99
N ALA A 224 -8.92 -9.71 -5.29
CA ALA A 224 -9.22 -9.87 -3.87
C ALA A 224 -8.57 -8.78 -3.01
N SER A 225 -9.33 -8.31 -2.00
CA SER A 225 -8.85 -7.36 -1.00
C SER A 225 -7.76 -7.94 -0.11
N ARG A 226 -6.79 -7.10 0.26
CA ARG A 226 -5.78 -7.36 1.30
C ARG A 226 -5.60 -6.11 2.16
N ALA A 227 -4.78 -6.20 3.21
CA ALA A 227 -4.46 -5.04 4.03
C ALA A 227 -3.82 -3.90 3.21
N ASP A 228 -2.92 -4.24 2.28
CA ASP A 228 -2.20 -3.33 1.39
C ASP A 228 -2.82 -3.17 -0.01
N ARG A 229 -4.03 -3.72 -0.23
CA ARG A 229 -4.74 -3.70 -1.51
C ARG A 229 -6.24 -3.49 -1.33
N SER A 230 -6.78 -2.40 -1.89
CA SER A 230 -8.23 -2.20 -2.01
C SER A 230 -8.77 -2.97 -3.22
N PRO A 231 -9.93 -3.59 -3.13
CA PRO A 231 -10.58 -4.15 -4.31
C PRO A 231 -11.08 -3.01 -5.22
N GLY A 232 -11.06 -3.27 -6.51
CA GLY A 232 -11.64 -2.38 -7.51
C GLY A 232 -10.75 -1.20 -7.86
N GLU A 233 -10.90 -0.07 -7.18
CA GLU A 233 -10.28 1.21 -7.53
C GLU A 233 -9.11 1.56 -6.61
N PHE A 234 -8.00 2.05 -7.21
CA PHE A 234 -6.85 2.60 -6.50
C PHE A 234 -6.15 3.65 -7.37
N TYR A 235 -5.20 4.42 -6.78
CA TYR A 235 -4.53 5.52 -7.47
C TYR A 235 -3.03 5.34 -7.50
N GLN A 236 -2.43 5.68 -8.64
CA GLN A 236 -0.98 5.67 -8.85
C GLN A 236 -0.48 7.04 -9.29
N LEU A 237 0.74 7.40 -8.86
CA LEU A 237 1.57 8.33 -9.63
C LEU A 237 2.08 7.53 -10.83
N ASP A 238 1.46 7.67 -12.00
CA ASP A 238 1.91 7.02 -13.22
C ASP A 238 2.79 7.98 -14.01
N PHE A 239 3.99 7.56 -14.40
CA PHE A 239 4.90 8.42 -15.19
C PHE A 239 5.71 7.60 -16.21
N GLU A 240 6.12 8.29 -17.28
CA GLU A 240 6.95 7.72 -18.35
C GLU A 240 7.86 8.82 -18.93
N MET A 241 9.07 8.43 -19.40
CA MET A 241 10.09 9.32 -19.94
C MET A 241 10.68 8.73 -21.22
N SER A 242 10.95 9.58 -22.22
CA SER A 242 11.61 9.20 -23.46
C SER A 242 13.14 9.35 -23.37
N PHE A 243 13.87 8.56 -24.19
CA PHE A 243 15.33 8.59 -24.33
C PHE A 243 16.07 8.42 -23.00
N VAL A 244 15.63 7.46 -22.20
CA VAL A 244 16.17 7.21 -20.85
C VAL A 244 16.67 5.79 -20.69
N THR A 245 17.64 5.65 -19.81
CA THR A 245 18.09 4.39 -19.21
C THR A 245 17.39 4.14 -17.89
N GLN A 246 17.58 2.96 -17.31
CA GLN A 246 17.08 2.63 -15.97
C GLN A 246 17.57 3.63 -14.90
N GLU A 247 18.83 4.06 -14.99
CA GLU A 247 19.43 5.02 -14.06
C GLU A 247 18.77 6.39 -14.13
N ASP A 248 18.38 6.82 -15.33
CA ASP A 248 17.69 8.11 -15.51
C ASP A 248 16.30 8.10 -14.86
N VAL A 249 15.59 6.95 -14.96
CA VAL A 249 14.30 6.75 -14.27
C VAL A 249 14.48 6.80 -12.75
N PHE A 250 15.51 6.15 -12.23
CA PHE A 250 15.81 6.17 -10.79
C PHE A 250 16.15 7.58 -10.32
N ALA A 251 17.00 8.28 -11.03
CA ALA A 251 17.39 9.67 -10.72
C ALA A 251 16.19 10.64 -10.73
N ALA A 252 15.17 10.37 -11.53
CA ALA A 252 13.96 11.19 -11.58
C ALA A 252 13.02 10.92 -10.40
N ILE A 253 12.79 9.67 -10.01
CA ILE A 253 11.75 9.32 -9.03
C ILE A 253 12.25 9.31 -7.57
N GLU A 254 13.53 8.98 -7.34
CA GLU A 254 14.09 8.94 -5.98
C GLU A 254 13.92 10.27 -5.22
N PRO A 255 14.25 11.46 -5.80
CA PRO A 255 14.05 12.73 -5.12
C PRO A 255 12.56 13.05 -4.84
N VAL A 256 11.65 12.55 -5.67
CA VAL A 256 10.20 12.72 -5.45
C VAL A 256 9.77 11.94 -4.23
N LEU A 257 10.08 10.63 -4.21
CA LEU A 257 9.66 9.76 -3.10
C LEU A 257 10.38 10.12 -1.80
N ALA A 258 11.70 10.25 -1.80
CA ALA A 258 12.45 10.66 -0.61
C ALA A 258 11.91 11.99 -0.06
N GLY A 259 11.73 12.98 -0.93
CA GLY A 259 11.24 14.29 -0.52
C GLY A 259 9.81 14.30 0.01
N VAL A 260 8.91 13.47 -0.52
CA VAL A 260 7.55 13.30 0.04
C VAL A 260 7.61 12.66 1.43
N PHE A 261 8.39 11.60 1.60
CA PHE A 261 8.52 10.95 2.91
C PHE A 261 9.25 11.83 3.93
N GLU A 262 10.20 12.64 3.52
CA GLU A 262 10.85 13.65 4.38
C GLU A 262 9.90 14.76 4.81
N GLU A 263 9.06 15.28 3.89
CA GLU A 263 8.08 16.35 4.13
C GLU A 263 7.04 15.93 5.20
N PHE A 264 6.70 14.65 5.26
CA PHE A 264 5.72 14.11 6.20
C PHE A 264 6.32 13.13 7.22
N ALA A 265 7.64 13.17 7.43
CA ALA A 265 8.36 12.21 8.27
C ALA A 265 7.89 12.19 9.74
N ASP A 266 7.35 13.29 10.25
CA ASP A 266 6.87 13.46 11.62
C ASP A 266 5.35 13.35 11.78
N TRP A 267 4.63 12.96 10.72
CA TRP A 267 3.17 12.91 10.70
C TRP A 267 2.56 12.06 11.82
N SER A 268 3.18 10.93 12.15
CA SER A 268 2.77 10.03 13.23
C SER A 268 3.13 10.53 14.65
N GLY A 269 3.75 11.72 14.77
CA GLY A 269 4.18 12.31 16.04
C GLY A 269 5.63 12.02 16.42
N THR A 270 6.30 11.11 15.71
CA THR A 270 7.74 10.84 15.85
C THR A 270 8.39 10.95 14.48
N LYS A 271 9.46 11.75 14.39
CA LYS A 271 10.19 11.92 13.14
C LYS A 271 10.89 10.63 12.74
N ARG A 272 10.58 10.14 11.54
CA ARG A 272 11.17 8.95 10.95
C ARG A 272 12.35 9.30 10.04
N ALA A 273 13.40 8.49 10.10
CA ALA A 273 14.54 8.61 9.20
C ALA A 273 14.17 8.07 7.81
N VAL A 274 14.51 8.81 6.76
CA VAL A 274 14.26 8.41 5.36
C VAL A 274 15.58 8.00 4.72
N THR A 275 15.60 6.93 3.94
CA THR A 275 16.77 6.56 3.14
C THR A 275 17.08 7.68 2.16
N PRO A 276 18.29 8.27 2.19
CA PRO A 276 18.67 9.29 1.21
C PRO A 276 18.86 8.68 -0.18
N ALA A 277 18.64 9.47 -1.23
CA ALA A 277 19.02 9.09 -2.58
C ALA A 277 20.56 9.12 -2.75
N PRO A 278 21.17 8.23 -3.55
CA PRO A 278 20.51 7.14 -4.29
C PRO A 278 20.13 5.96 -3.38
N PHE A 279 18.98 5.35 -3.66
CA PHE A 279 18.51 4.20 -2.89
C PHE A 279 19.39 2.95 -3.16
N PRO A 280 19.61 2.07 -2.15
CA PRO A 280 20.28 0.80 -2.36
C PRO A 280 19.63 -0.03 -3.47
N ARG A 281 20.44 -0.72 -4.27
CA ARG A 281 20.01 -1.58 -5.37
C ARG A 281 20.33 -3.02 -5.04
N ILE A 282 19.32 -3.86 -5.11
CA ILE A 282 19.41 -5.29 -4.76
C ILE A 282 18.91 -6.08 -5.98
N PRO A 283 19.76 -6.82 -6.68
CA PRO A 283 19.31 -7.72 -7.74
C PRO A 283 18.28 -8.71 -7.21
N TYR A 284 17.29 -9.07 -8.02
CA TYR A 284 16.19 -9.98 -7.65
C TYR A 284 16.70 -11.29 -7.03
N GLN A 285 17.71 -11.91 -7.64
CA GLN A 285 18.29 -13.16 -7.11
C GLN A 285 18.89 -12.96 -5.70
N GLN A 286 19.55 -11.83 -5.47
CA GLN A 286 20.09 -11.48 -4.16
C GLN A 286 18.96 -11.20 -3.15
N ALA A 287 17.90 -10.52 -3.57
CA ALA A 287 16.73 -10.27 -2.72
C ALA A 287 16.08 -11.59 -2.26
N MET A 288 15.90 -12.52 -3.17
CA MET A 288 15.36 -13.86 -2.88
C MET A 288 16.29 -14.68 -1.99
N LEU A 289 17.62 -14.55 -2.16
CA LEU A 289 18.60 -15.27 -1.35
C LEU A 289 18.69 -14.69 0.07
N GLU A 290 18.95 -13.37 0.21
CA GLU A 290 19.29 -12.74 1.48
C GLU A 290 18.06 -12.36 2.32
N TYR A 291 16.91 -12.14 1.69
CA TYR A 291 15.69 -11.66 2.37
C TYR A 291 14.51 -12.63 2.21
N GLY A 292 14.60 -13.58 1.29
CA GLY A 292 13.53 -14.55 1.01
C GLY A 292 12.28 -13.91 0.39
N SER A 293 12.45 -12.76 -0.24
CA SER A 293 11.36 -11.97 -0.83
C SER A 293 11.90 -10.96 -1.84
N ASP A 294 11.13 -10.70 -2.89
CA ASP A 294 11.30 -9.58 -3.81
C ASP A 294 10.92 -8.22 -3.19
N LYS A 295 10.46 -8.21 -1.94
CA LYS A 295 10.04 -7.03 -1.16
C LYS A 295 10.77 -6.98 0.20
N PRO A 296 12.10 -6.77 0.20
CA PRO A 296 12.90 -6.81 1.43
C PRO A 296 12.55 -5.67 2.40
N ASP A 297 12.32 -5.99 3.66
CA ASP A 297 12.27 -4.98 4.74
C ASP A 297 13.67 -4.75 5.28
N LEU A 298 14.29 -3.63 4.89
CA LEU A 298 15.66 -3.30 5.29
C LEU A 298 15.78 -2.81 6.74
N ARG A 299 14.66 -2.59 7.43
CA ARG A 299 14.69 -2.31 8.89
C ARG A 299 15.11 -3.54 9.68
N ASN A 300 14.89 -4.73 9.13
CA ASN A 300 15.34 -5.99 9.72
C ASN A 300 16.78 -6.28 9.26
N PRO A 301 17.78 -6.30 10.17
CA PRO A 301 19.19 -6.48 9.79
C PRO A 301 19.55 -7.92 9.41
N ILE A 302 18.68 -8.90 9.67
CA ILE A 302 18.94 -10.31 9.39
C ILE A 302 19.09 -10.53 7.89
N LYS A 303 20.16 -11.23 7.49
CA LYS A 303 20.37 -11.73 6.13
C LYS A 303 20.39 -13.25 6.15
N ILE A 304 19.62 -13.85 5.27
CA ILE A 304 19.58 -15.30 5.06
C ILE A 304 20.86 -15.71 4.31
N THR A 305 21.45 -16.84 4.70
CA THR A 305 22.67 -17.37 4.09
C THR A 305 22.43 -18.76 3.53
N ASP A 306 22.96 -19.06 2.34
CA ASP A 306 22.97 -20.42 1.81
C ASP A 306 24.06 -21.25 2.50
N VAL A 307 23.65 -22.32 3.14
CA VAL A 307 24.54 -23.25 3.82
C VAL A 307 24.42 -24.68 3.30
N SER A 308 23.84 -24.85 2.10
CA SER A 308 23.61 -26.16 1.47
C SER A 308 24.87 -27.00 1.38
N ALA A 309 26.02 -26.39 1.07
CA ALA A 309 27.31 -27.08 0.97
C ALA A 309 27.75 -27.75 2.28
N HIS A 310 27.35 -27.20 3.43
CA HIS A 310 27.70 -27.75 4.75
C HIS A 310 26.85 -28.97 5.14
N PHE A 311 25.79 -29.28 4.38
CA PHE A 311 24.95 -30.47 4.57
C PHE A 311 25.10 -31.49 3.43
N ALA A 312 25.81 -31.16 2.36
CA ALA A 312 26.07 -32.07 1.27
C ALA A 312 26.96 -33.25 1.73
N GLY A 313 26.55 -34.47 1.42
CA GLY A 313 27.32 -35.70 1.66
C GLY A 313 27.44 -36.12 3.13
N GLY A 314 26.69 -35.55 4.07
CA GLY A 314 26.74 -35.95 5.47
C GLY A 314 26.04 -35.01 6.44
N GLY A 315 26.18 -35.25 7.74
CA GLY A 315 25.59 -34.44 8.79
C GLY A 315 24.14 -34.79 9.10
N PHE A 316 23.26 -33.81 9.25
CA PHE A 316 21.85 -34.02 9.57
C PHE A 316 21.10 -34.66 8.40
N GLY A 317 20.73 -35.94 8.53
CA GLY A 317 20.25 -36.80 7.43
C GLY A 317 19.06 -36.27 6.64
N LEU A 318 18.15 -35.49 7.26
CA LEU A 318 17.03 -34.84 6.56
C LEU A 318 17.53 -33.79 5.56
N PHE A 319 18.46 -32.92 5.98
CA PHE A 319 19.01 -31.86 5.11
C PHE A 319 19.92 -32.42 4.04
N ALA A 320 20.70 -33.47 4.37
CA ALA A 320 21.51 -34.19 3.39
C ALA A 320 20.65 -34.82 2.25
N LYS A 321 19.46 -35.33 2.56
CA LYS A 321 18.52 -35.82 1.53
C LYS A 321 17.99 -34.70 0.65
N VAL A 322 17.64 -33.56 1.23
CA VAL A 322 17.15 -32.39 0.49
C VAL A 322 18.23 -31.90 -0.49
N THR A 323 19.47 -31.73 -0.03
CA THR A 323 20.58 -31.29 -0.91
C THR A 323 20.89 -32.32 -1.97
N ALA A 324 20.86 -33.62 -1.68
CA ALA A 324 21.07 -34.68 -2.66
C ALA A 324 19.98 -34.72 -3.75
N SER A 325 18.76 -34.24 -3.46
CA SER A 325 17.67 -34.13 -4.43
C SER A 325 17.61 -32.77 -5.16
N GLY A 326 18.67 -31.95 -5.06
CA GLY A 326 18.75 -30.65 -5.72
C GLY A 326 18.06 -29.50 -4.95
N GLY A 327 17.61 -29.74 -3.73
CA GLY A 327 17.11 -28.70 -2.83
C GLY A 327 18.23 -27.94 -2.14
N VAL A 328 17.85 -26.95 -1.34
CA VAL A 328 18.77 -26.02 -0.65
C VAL A 328 18.52 -26.00 0.85
N VAL A 329 19.54 -25.61 1.62
CA VAL A 329 19.44 -25.32 3.06
C VAL A 329 19.79 -23.86 3.29
N ARG A 330 18.82 -23.12 3.85
CA ARG A 330 18.95 -21.70 4.20
C ARG A 330 19.13 -21.54 5.70
N ALA A 331 20.11 -20.74 6.11
CA ALA A 331 20.35 -20.38 7.50
C ALA A 331 19.82 -18.97 7.76
N ILE A 332 19.06 -18.80 8.83
CA ILE A 332 18.49 -17.54 9.28
C ILE A 332 19.12 -17.18 10.62
N PRO A 333 20.06 -16.23 10.65
CA PRO A 333 20.70 -15.74 11.88
C PRO A 333 19.70 -15.20 12.89
N ALA A 334 19.91 -15.49 14.14
CA ALA A 334 19.14 -15.00 15.28
C ALA A 334 20.10 -14.44 16.36
N PRO A 335 20.61 -13.21 16.16
CA PRO A 335 21.57 -12.59 17.08
C PRO A 335 21.02 -12.47 18.50
N GLY A 336 21.82 -12.81 19.50
CA GLY A 336 21.44 -12.75 20.92
C GLY A 336 20.39 -13.76 21.36
N ALA A 337 20.00 -14.72 20.50
CA ALA A 337 18.91 -15.64 20.82
C ALA A 337 19.32 -16.86 21.65
N ALA A 338 20.62 -17.16 21.81
CA ALA A 338 21.06 -18.33 22.59
C ALA A 338 20.60 -18.30 24.05
N GLY A 339 20.47 -17.10 24.64
CA GLY A 339 19.98 -16.89 26.00
C GLY A 339 18.45 -16.95 26.16
N ARG A 340 17.69 -17.12 25.07
CA ARG A 340 16.23 -17.23 25.15
C ARG A 340 15.80 -18.57 25.75
N PRO A 341 14.66 -18.60 26.44
CA PRO A 341 14.16 -19.85 27.03
C PRO A 341 13.79 -20.85 25.93
N ARG A 342 13.80 -22.14 26.27
CA ARG A 342 13.47 -23.22 25.33
C ARG A 342 12.11 -23.02 24.65
N SER A 343 11.13 -22.45 25.36
CA SER A 343 9.81 -22.14 24.82
C SER A 343 9.85 -21.20 23.62
N PHE A 344 10.86 -20.33 23.47
CA PHE A 344 11.05 -19.50 22.28
C PHE A 344 11.33 -20.34 21.04
N PHE A 345 12.25 -21.32 21.15
CA PHE A 345 12.58 -22.23 20.04
C PHE A 345 11.44 -23.20 19.73
N ASP A 346 10.81 -23.74 20.77
CA ASP A 346 9.66 -24.66 20.62
C ASP A 346 8.48 -23.94 19.97
N GLY A 347 8.19 -22.69 20.36
CA GLY A 347 7.12 -21.88 19.77
C GLY A 347 7.35 -21.55 18.28
N LEU A 348 8.58 -21.26 17.87
CA LEU A 348 8.92 -21.07 16.46
C LEU A 348 8.81 -22.37 15.66
N ASN A 349 9.16 -23.51 16.25
CA ASN A 349 9.00 -24.81 15.60
C ASN A 349 7.52 -25.21 15.45
N GLU A 350 6.67 -24.94 16.45
CA GLU A 350 5.21 -25.15 16.39
C GLU A 350 4.57 -24.24 15.32
N TRP A 351 4.96 -22.98 15.29
CA TRP A 351 4.52 -22.07 14.25
C TRP A 351 4.90 -22.57 12.85
N ALA A 352 6.14 -23.01 12.65
CA ALA A 352 6.58 -23.54 11.37
C ALA A 352 5.73 -24.74 10.91
N ARG A 353 5.35 -25.62 11.85
CA ARG A 353 4.45 -26.75 11.57
C ARG A 353 3.03 -26.30 11.22
N ALA A 354 2.52 -25.27 11.88
CA ALA A 354 1.23 -24.66 11.54
C ALA A 354 1.21 -24.04 10.14
N GLU A 355 2.37 -23.54 9.67
CA GLU A 355 2.59 -23.07 8.29
C GLU A 355 2.85 -24.21 7.28
N GLY A 356 2.62 -25.47 7.65
CA GLY A 356 2.74 -26.63 6.79
C GLY A 356 4.18 -27.12 6.56
N GLN A 357 5.14 -26.67 7.38
CA GLN A 357 6.54 -27.11 7.29
C GLN A 357 6.81 -28.31 8.19
N GLY A 358 7.86 -29.07 7.91
CA GLY A 358 8.27 -30.23 8.73
C GLY A 358 8.79 -29.85 10.13
N GLY A 359 9.01 -28.57 10.39
CA GLY A 359 9.56 -28.00 11.61
C GLY A 359 10.65 -26.97 11.31
N LEU A 360 11.21 -26.37 12.36
CA LEU A 360 12.28 -25.37 12.27
C LEU A 360 13.45 -25.80 13.18
N GLY A 361 14.49 -26.42 12.58
CA GLY A 361 15.71 -26.81 13.27
C GLY A 361 16.57 -25.61 13.62
N TYR A 362 17.38 -25.72 14.67
CA TYR A 362 18.26 -24.63 15.11
C TYR A 362 19.59 -25.12 15.67
N ILE A 363 20.57 -24.23 15.69
CA ILE A 363 21.80 -24.30 16.50
C ILE A 363 21.86 -23.00 17.34
N ALA A 364 22.26 -23.12 18.61
CA ALA A 364 22.55 -21.98 19.47
C ALA A 364 23.95 -22.14 20.06
N TRP A 365 24.70 -21.05 20.17
CA TRP A 365 26.06 -21.02 20.71
C TRP A 365 26.04 -20.31 22.06
N ASP A 366 26.31 -21.04 23.14
CA ASP A 366 26.53 -20.47 24.46
C ASP A 366 28.03 -20.58 24.90
N ALA A 367 28.29 -20.29 26.16
CA ALA A 367 29.65 -20.35 26.69
C ALA A 367 30.29 -21.77 26.64
N ASP A 368 29.44 -22.82 26.65
CA ASP A 368 29.87 -24.22 26.62
C ASP A 368 29.94 -24.78 25.18
N GLY A 369 29.61 -24.01 24.18
CA GLY A 369 29.67 -24.39 22.75
C GLY A 369 28.30 -24.47 22.04
N ALA A 370 28.27 -25.17 20.92
CA ALA A 370 27.07 -25.30 20.08
C ALA A 370 26.07 -26.31 20.66
N LYS A 371 24.82 -25.90 20.79
CA LYS A 371 23.69 -26.69 21.29
C LYS A 371 22.52 -26.69 20.31
N GLY A 372 21.63 -27.65 20.45
CA GLY A 372 20.40 -27.74 19.67
C GLY A 372 20.26 -29.04 18.87
N PRO A 373 19.10 -29.26 18.26
CA PRO A 373 18.81 -30.54 17.57
C PRO A 373 19.70 -30.77 16.35
N ILE A 374 20.14 -29.72 15.66
CA ILE A 374 21.01 -29.83 14.47
C ILE A 374 22.46 -30.02 14.89
N ALA A 375 22.96 -29.27 15.90
CA ALA A 375 24.35 -29.34 16.35
C ALA A 375 24.79 -30.75 16.75
N LYS A 376 23.89 -31.51 17.38
CA LYS A 376 24.17 -32.88 17.86
C LYS A 376 24.45 -33.88 16.73
N ASN A 377 24.07 -33.56 15.50
CA ASN A 377 24.17 -34.43 14.34
C ASN A 377 25.15 -33.92 13.29
N LEU A 378 25.87 -32.83 13.60
CA LEU A 378 26.90 -32.23 12.73
C LEU A 378 28.27 -32.37 13.34
N GLU A 379 29.28 -32.53 12.50
CA GLU A 379 30.69 -32.47 12.85
C GLU A 379 31.07 -31.07 13.29
N ALA A 380 31.97 -30.91 14.24
CA ALA A 380 32.36 -29.63 14.83
C ALA A 380 32.84 -28.63 13.77
N ASP A 381 33.58 -29.09 12.76
CA ASP A 381 34.10 -28.26 11.68
C ASP A 381 32.94 -27.67 10.82
N ARG A 382 31.90 -28.44 10.57
CA ARG A 382 30.71 -27.96 9.83
C ARG A 382 29.92 -26.94 10.65
N VAL A 383 29.78 -27.17 11.96
CA VAL A 383 29.13 -26.21 12.88
C VAL A 383 29.91 -24.89 12.91
N ALA A 384 31.24 -24.96 12.98
CA ALA A 384 32.09 -23.77 12.93
C ALA A 384 32.01 -23.04 11.58
N ALA A 385 31.99 -23.78 10.47
CA ALA A 385 31.84 -23.21 9.15
C ALA A 385 30.49 -22.50 8.93
N ILE A 386 29.39 -23.06 9.45
CA ILE A 386 28.06 -22.42 9.44
C ILE A 386 28.08 -21.13 10.27
N ALA A 387 28.67 -21.15 11.48
CA ALA A 387 28.81 -19.96 12.31
C ALA A 387 29.57 -18.85 11.58
N ALA A 388 30.70 -19.19 10.97
CA ALA A 388 31.51 -18.26 10.18
C ALA A 388 30.76 -17.70 8.97
N ALA A 389 30.07 -18.55 8.21
CA ALA A 389 29.28 -18.14 7.04
C ALA A 389 28.13 -17.18 7.41
N CYS A 390 27.55 -17.34 8.60
CA CYS A 390 26.45 -16.51 9.09
C CYS A 390 26.92 -15.33 9.98
N GLY A 391 28.24 -15.19 10.26
CA GLY A 391 28.77 -14.14 11.12
C GLY A 391 28.34 -14.28 12.59
N LEU A 392 28.16 -15.50 13.09
CA LEU A 392 27.59 -15.79 14.42
C LEU A 392 28.68 -16.23 15.42
N GLY A 393 28.42 -15.98 16.69
CA GLY A 393 29.31 -16.32 17.79
C GLY A 393 28.56 -16.73 19.07
N ALA A 394 29.30 -16.71 20.21
CA ALA A 394 28.69 -17.00 21.49
C ALA A 394 27.57 -15.99 21.83
N GLY A 395 26.43 -16.46 22.26
CA GLY A 395 25.22 -15.68 22.51
C GLY A 395 24.19 -15.73 21.37
N ASP A 396 24.57 -16.20 20.17
CA ASP A 396 23.72 -16.20 18.99
C ASP A 396 23.09 -17.57 18.73
N ALA A 397 22.07 -17.57 17.88
CA ALA A 397 21.48 -18.78 17.34
C ALA A 397 21.25 -18.66 15.83
N VAL A 398 20.94 -19.78 15.18
CA VAL A 398 20.56 -19.84 13.76
C VAL A 398 19.44 -20.84 13.58
N PHE A 399 18.46 -20.48 12.74
CA PHE A 399 17.41 -21.38 12.30
C PHE A 399 17.67 -21.87 10.89
N PHE A 400 17.11 -23.04 10.53
CA PHE A 400 17.34 -23.65 9.23
C PHE A 400 16.03 -23.99 8.52
N VAL A 401 16.00 -23.70 7.22
CA VAL A 401 14.94 -24.10 6.29
C VAL A 401 15.55 -24.92 5.18
N ALA A 402 15.04 -26.13 4.95
CA ALA A 402 15.51 -27.02 3.88
C ALA A 402 14.34 -27.44 3.00
N ASN A 403 14.38 -27.04 1.72
CA ASN A 403 13.31 -27.33 0.75
C ASN A 403 13.84 -27.11 -0.69
N LYS A 404 12.96 -27.22 -1.72
CA LYS A 404 13.21 -26.68 -3.05
C LYS A 404 13.52 -25.17 -2.96
N ALA A 405 14.31 -24.66 -3.89
CA ALA A 405 14.84 -23.28 -3.80
C ALA A 405 13.76 -22.20 -3.61
N ALA A 406 12.65 -22.27 -4.37
CA ALA A 406 11.55 -21.29 -4.27
C ALA A 406 10.84 -21.36 -2.93
N ASP A 407 10.45 -22.56 -2.47
CA ASP A 407 9.79 -22.77 -1.18
C ASP A 407 10.70 -22.39 -0.02
N ALA A 408 12.00 -22.75 -0.11
CA ALA A 408 12.98 -22.39 0.89
C ALA A 408 13.14 -20.85 1.01
N ALA A 409 13.19 -20.13 -0.10
CA ALA A 409 13.25 -18.68 -0.10
C ALA A 409 12.03 -18.08 0.59
N LYS A 410 10.82 -18.45 0.16
CA LYS A 410 9.55 -17.94 0.71
C LYS A 410 9.45 -18.17 2.21
N PHE A 411 9.70 -19.41 2.66
CA PHE A 411 9.58 -19.72 4.09
C PHE A 411 10.71 -19.12 4.93
N SER A 412 11.94 -19.08 4.41
CA SER A 412 13.06 -18.38 5.08
C SER A 412 12.78 -16.89 5.28
N GLY A 413 12.14 -16.24 4.30
CA GLY A 413 11.68 -14.86 4.43
C GLY A 413 10.65 -14.69 5.56
N ALA A 414 9.69 -15.60 5.68
CA ALA A 414 8.72 -15.61 6.77
C ALA A 414 9.39 -15.81 8.13
N VAL A 415 10.35 -16.75 8.24
CA VAL A 415 11.15 -16.98 9.47
C VAL A 415 11.97 -15.74 9.81
N ARG A 416 12.66 -15.14 8.83
CA ARG A 416 13.43 -13.90 9.00
C ARG A 416 12.58 -12.78 9.60
N ASN A 417 11.39 -12.55 9.04
CA ASN A 417 10.49 -11.51 9.51
C ASN A 417 9.95 -11.80 10.91
N ARG A 418 9.66 -13.06 11.21
CA ARG A 418 9.21 -13.49 12.53
C ARG A 418 10.31 -13.35 13.59
N VAL A 419 11.48 -13.88 13.32
CA VAL A 419 12.65 -13.81 14.23
C VAL A 419 13.07 -12.37 14.48
N GLY A 420 13.15 -11.54 13.43
CA GLY A 420 13.49 -10.12 13.57
C GLY A 420 12.53 -9.37 14.49
N ARG A 421 11.23 -9.65 14.37
CA ARG A 421 10.19 -9.07 15.20
C ARG A 421 10.24 -9.57 16.65
N ASP A 422 10.31 -10.89 16.85
CA ASP A 422 10.30 -11.52 18.16
C ASP A 422 11.56 -11.19 18.99
N LEU A 423 12.66 -10.86 18.33
CA LEU A 423 13.91 -10.39 18.93
C LEU A 423 13.99 -8.86 19.08
N GLY A 424 13.03 -8.10 18.52
CA GLY A 424 13.06 -6.63 18.56
C GLY A 424 14.19 -6.01 17.75
N LEU A 425 14.58 -6.63 16.63
CA LEU A 425 15.72 -6.19 15.81
C LEU A 425 15.35 -5.17 14.74
N LEU A 426 14.05 -4.96 14.49
CA LEU A 426 13.61 -4.01 13.49
C LEU A 426 13.98 -2.59 13.90
N GLU A 427 14.57 -1.83 12.98
CA GLU A 427 14.83 -0.42 13.18
C GLU A 427 13.50 0.34 13.32
N ASP A 428 13.34 1.01 14.47
CA ASP A 428 12.19 1.86 14.73
C ASP A 428 12.30 3.20 14.01
N ASN A 429 11.15 3.82 13.75
CA ASN A 429 11.06 5.19 13.20
C ASN A 429 11.90 5.42 11.94
N ALA A 430 11.80 4.50 10.98
CA ALA A 430 12.51 4.60 9.70
C ALA A 430 11.65 4.22 8.51
N PHE A 431 11.89 4.92 7.38
CA PHE A 431 11.46 4.54 6.05
C PHE A 431 12.69 4.07 5.27
N ARG A 432 12.83 2.76 5.09
CA ARG A 432 13.98 2.15 4.43
C ARG A 432 13.61 1.74 3.02
N PHE A 433 14.13 2.51 2.06
CA PHE A 433 13.93 2.28 0.63
C PHE A 433 15.01 1.40 0.04
N CYS A 434 14.63 0.61 -0.96
CA CYS A 434 15.55 -0.01 -1.91
C CYS A 434 14.88 -0.20 -3.27
N TRP A 435 15.72 -0.39 -4.28
CA TRP A 435 15.33 -0.95 -5.56
C TRP A 435 15.58 -2.46 -5.55
N VAL A 436 14.63 -3.20 -6.11
CA VAL A 436 14.87 -4.57 -6.55
C VAL A 436 14.96 -4.52 -8.07
N THR A 437 16.05 -5.04 -8.64
CA THR A 437 16.39 -4.93 -10.07
C THR A 437 16.65 -6.30 -10.68
N ASP A 438 16.85 -6.33 -12.00
CA ASP A 438 17.29 -7.55 -12.72
C ASP A 438 16.35 -8.74 -12.54
N PHE A 439 15.04 -8.48 -12.63
CA PHE A 439 14.03 -9.53 -12.59
C PHE A 439 14.21 -10.52 -13.76
N PRO A 440 13.92 -11.81 -13.55
CA PRO A 440 13.84 -12.74 -14.66
C PRO A 440 12.74 -12.30 -15.63
N MET A 441 12.97 -12.42 -16.92
CA MET A 441 11.96 -12.10 -17.92
C MET A 441 10.90 -13.20 -18.02
N TYR A 442 11.32 -14.45 -17.85
CA TYR A 442 10.47 -15.62 -17.93
C TYR A 442 10.59 -16.49 -16.69
N GLU A 443 9.55 -17.24 -16.45
CA GLU A 443 9.53 -18.33 -15.47
C GLU A 443 8.87 -19.57 -16.06
N ARG A 444 9.05 -20.69 -15.39
CA ARG A 444 8.40 -21.95 -15.77
C ARG A 444 7.16 -22.12 -14.90
N ASN A 445 6.00 -22.19 -15.54
CA ASN A 445 4.76 -22.52 -14.87
C ASN A 445 4.85 -23.92 -14.24
N GLU A 446 4.68 -24.03 -12.94
CA GLU A 446 4.85 -25.31 -12.22
C GLU A 446 3.80 -26.36 -12.60
N ASP A 447 2.58 -25.93 -12.96
CA ASP A 447 1.46 -26.82 -13.29
C ASP A 447 1.55 -27.32 -14.74
N THR A 448 1.88 -26.43 -15.69
CA THR A 448 1.87 -26.72 -17.12
C THR A 448 3.26 -27.05 -17.67
N GLY A 449 4.33 -26.64 -16.99
CA GLY A 449 5.71 -26.73 -17.45
C GLY A 449 6.08 -25.77 -18.58
N GLN A 450 5.16 -24.91 -19.02
CA GLN A 450 5.38 -23.94 -20.08
C GLN A 450 6.20 -22.75 -19.60
N ILE A 451 6.87 -22.09 -20.54
CA ILE A 451 7.54 -20.80 -20.30
C ILE A 451 6.48 -19.70 -20.37
N GLU A 452 6.45 -18.85 -19.36
CA GLU A 452 5.58 -17.66 -19.31
C GLU A 452 6.36 -16.44 -18.82
N PHE A 453 5.81 -15.24 -19.02
CA PHE A 453 6.43 -14.04 -18.47
C PHE A 453 6.32 -14.05 -16.95
N SER A 454 7.42 -13.75 -16.26
CA SER A 454 7.43 -13.73 -14.79
C SER A 454 6.69 -12.51 -14.23
N HIS A 455 6.72 -11.38 -14.94
CA HIS A 455 6.12 -10.10 -14.54
C HIS A 455 5.57 -9.35 -15.77
N ASN A 456 6.02 -8.09 -16.01
CA ASN A 456 5.50 -7.25 -17.10
C ASN A 456 6.06 -7.66 -18.47
N PRO A 457 5.22 -8.13 -19.41
CA PRO A 457 5.66 -8.59 -20.74
C PRO A 457 6.19 -7.47 -21.64
N PHE A 458 5.93 -6.21 -21.30
CA PHE A 458 6.37 -5.04 -22.07
C PHE A 458 7.75 -4.53 -21.67
N SER A 459 8.45 -5.23 -20.79
CA SER A 459 9.81 -4.89 -20.39
C SER A 459 10.82 -5.22 -21.48
N MET A 460 11.87 -4.41 -21.63
CA MET A 460 12.98 -4.68 -22.53
C MET A 460 13.86 -5.79 -21.94
N PRO A 461 14.12 -6.89 -22.68
CA PRO A 461 15.09 -7.89 -22.24
C PRO A 461 16.51 -7.32 -22.22
N GLN A 462 17.27 -7.67 -21.21
CA GLN A 462 18.71 -7.38 -21.19
C GLN A 462 19.40 -8.20 -22.31
N GLY A 463 20.22 -7.54 -23.11
CA GLY A 463 20.81 -8.12 -24.31
C GLY A 463 19.91 -8.12 -25.56
N GLY A 464 18.66 -7.62 -25.45
CA GLY A 464 17.77 -7.37 -26.59
C GLY A 464 17.44 -8.62 -27.39
N LEU A 465 17.36 -8.47 -28.74
CA LEU A 465 17.01 -9.56 -29.65
C LEU A 465 18.04 -10.69 -29.65
N GLU A 466 19.32 -10.37 -29.44
CA GLU A 466 20.40 -11.39 -29.41
C GLU A 466 20.17 -12.33 -28.22
N ALA A 467 19.89 -11.83 -27.05
CA ALA A 467 19.60 -12.66 -25.87
C ALA A 467 18.38 -13.58 -26.11
N LEU A 468 17.29 -13.04 -26.69
CA LEU A 468 16.08 -13.80 -27.01
C LEU A 468 16.33 -14.95 -28.02
N ASN A 469 17.37 -14.85 -28.85
CA ASN A 469 17.68 -15.85 -29.87
C ASN A 469 18.77 -16.85 -29.46
N SER A 470 19.58 -16.53 -28.44
CA SER A 470 20.79 -17.32 -28.13
C SER A 470 20.86 -17.86 -26.71
N MET A 471 20.11 -17.25 -25.74
CA MET A 471 20.15 -17.67 -24.34
C MET A 471 19.00 -18.63 -24.01
N ASP A 472 19.15 -19.38 -22.91
CA ASP A 472 18.01 -20.07 -22.30
C ASP A 472 17.02 -19.02 -21.82
N PRO A 473 15.72 -19.10 -22.14
CA PRO A 473 14.71 -18.14 -21.69
C PRO A 473 14.72 -17.89 -20.19
N LEU A 474 15.01 -18.91 -19.37
CA LEU A 474 15.02 -18.78 -17.91
C LEU A 474 16.23 -17.99 -17.35
N ASP A 475 17.28 -17.81 -18.18
CA ASP A 475 18.45 -17.01 -17.83
C ASP A 475 18.35 -15.54 -18.27
N ILE A 476 17.34 -15.22 -19.10
CA ILE A 476 17.14 -13.85 -19.60
C ILE A 476 16.56 -12.98 -18.50
N LYS A 477 17.21 -11.85 -18.23
CA LYS A 477 16.74 -10.82 -17.31
C LYS A 477 16.04 -9.70 -18.09
N ALA A 478 15.08 -9.04 -17.45
CA ALA A 478 14.45 -7.83 -17.96
C ALA A 478 15.03 -6.58 -17.29
N PHE A 479 14.98 -5.44 -17.98
CA PHE A 479 15.16 -4.13 -17.36
C PHE A 479 13.87 -3.73 -16.60
N GLN A 480 13.55 -4.53 -15.59
CA GLN A 480 12.43 -4.35 -14.70
C GLN A 480 12.95 -4.06 -13.30
N TYR A 481 12.24 -3.23 -12.57
CA TYR A 481 12.65 -2.76 -11.26
C TYR A 481 11.42 -2.38 -10.40
N ASP A 482 11.52 -2.70 -9.11
CA ASP A 482 10.51 -2.34 -8.10
C ASP A 482 11.13 -1.44 -7.02
N ILE A 483 10.35 -0.45 -6.56
CA ILE A 483 10.69 0.33 -5.36
C ILE A 483 10.00 -0.32 -4.19
N VAL A 484 10.78 -0.65 -3.17
CA VAL A 484 10.29 -1.22 -1.92
C VAL A 484 10.60 -0.28 -0.77
N CYS A 485 9.64 -0.09 0.12
CA CYS A 485 9.83 0.61 1.38
C CYS A 485 9.26 -0.23 2.53
N ASN A 486 10.09 -0.53 3.53
CA ASN A 486 9.67 -1.27 4.73
C ASN A 486 8.96 -2.61 4.41
N GLY A 487 9.39 -3.32 3.39
CA GLY A 487 8.80 -4.60 2.99
C GLY A 487 7.52 -4.47 2.14
N ILE A 488 7.14 -3.27 1.74
CA ILE A 488 6.00 -2.99 0.88
C ILE A 488 6.49 -2.50 -0.48
N GLU A 489 6.07 -3.16 -1.56
CA GLU A 489 6.26 -2.68 -2.92
C GLU A 489 5.44 -1.41 -3.13
N LEU A 490 6.11 -0.29 -3.32
CA LEU A 490 5.47 0.98 -3.64
C LEU A 490 5.22 1.15 -5.12
N SER A 491 6.10 0.62 -5.95
CA SER A 491 6.04 0.82 -7.39
C SER A 491 6.73 -0.32 -8.12
N SER A 492 6.18 -0.67 -9.29
CA SER A 492 6.85 -1.45 -10.31
C SER A 492 7.10 -0.58 -11.54
N GLY A 493 8.20 -0.83 -12.24
CA GLY A 493 8.59 -0.10 -13.44
C GLY A 493 9.48 -0.92 -14.36
N ALA A 494 9.72 -0.40 -15.56
CA ALA A 494 10.62 -1.01 -16.52
C ALA A 494 11.14 0.01 -17.55
N ILE A 495 12.28 -0.30 -18.17
CA ILE A 495 12.58 0.19 -19.50
C ILE A 495 11.73 -0.63 -20.45
N ARG A 496 10.94 0.04 -21.29
CA ARG A 496 9.93 -0.61 -22.12
C ARG A 496 10.52 -1.16 -23.40
N ASN A 497 9.97 -2.26 -23.82
CA ASN A 497 10.19 -2.71 -25.17
C ASN A 497 9.47 -1.76 -26.15
N HIS A 498 10.22 -1.12 -27.03
CA HIS A 498 9.73 -0.17 -28.03
C HIS A 498 9.94 -0.68 -29.48
N ARG A 499 10.44 -1.91 -29.62
CA ARG A 499 10.76 -2.52 -30.91
C ARG A 499 9.80 -3.67 -31.23
N PRO A 500 9.09 -3.60 -32.39
CA PRO A 500 8.14 -4.65 -32.79
C PRO A 500 8.78 -6.06 -32.91
N ASP A 501 10.00 -6.15 -33.47
CA ASP A 501 10.72 -7.40 -33.65
C ASP A 501 11.05 -8.09 -32.31
N ILE A 502 11.51 -7.31 -31.32
CA ILE A 502 11.80 -7.82 -29.98
C ILE A 502 10.48 -8.23 -29.28
N MET A 503 9.42 -7.44 -29.42
CA MET A 503 8.14 -7.74 -28.79
C MET A 503 7.55 -9.06 -29.32
N ILE A 504 7.48 -9.22 -30.64
CA ILE A 504 6.96 -10.45 -31.26
C ILE A 504 7.79 -11.66 -30.79
N ARG A 505 9.13 -11.55 -30.85
CA ARG A 505 10.00 -12.64 -30.44
C ARG A 505 9.86 -13.01 -28.95
N ALA A 506 9.74 -12.01 -28.08
CA ALA A 506 9.55 -12.25 -26.65
C ALA A 506 8.24 -13.00 -26.37
N PHE A 507 7.16 -12.64 -27.05
CA PHE A 507 5.87 -13.31 -26.90
C PHE A 507 5.83 -14.71 -27.51
N GLU A 508 6.55 -14.94 -28.64
CA GLU A 508 6.71 -16.28 -29.22
C GLU A 508 7.36 -17.28 -28.24
N ILE A 509 8.37 -16.84 -27.49
CA ILE A 509 9.02 -17.66 -26.44
C ILE A 509 8.01 -18.04 -25.34
N ALA A 510 7.10 -17.14 -24.99
CA ALA A 510 6.03 -17.38 -24.03
C ALA A 510 4.82 -18.14 -24.65
N GLY A 511 4.95 -18.63 -25.89
CA GLY A 511 3.93 -19.46 -26.53
C GLY A 511 2.81 -18.71 -27.26
N TYR A 512 2.95 -17.40 -27.47
CA TYR A 512 1.97 -16.59 -28.22
C TYR A 512 2.43 -16.43 -29.68
N PRO A 513 1.66 -16.93 -30.67
CA PRO A 513 1.97 -16.71 -32.08
C PRO A 513 1.94 -15.23 -32.46
N ALA A 514 2.73 -14.82 -33.45
CA ALA A 514 2.80 -13.44 -33.92
C ALA A 514 1.42 -12.84 -34.26
N GLU A 515 0.54 -13.63 -34.89
CA GLU A 515 -0.84 -13.21 -35.23
C GLU A 515 -1.67 -12.87 -33.97
N GLU A 516 -1.50 -13.61 -32.89
CA GLU A 516 -2.18 -13.34 -31.63
C GLU A 516 -1.65 -12.06 -30.96
N VAL A 517 -0.35 -11.83 -31.02
CA VAL A 517 0.29 -10.61 -30.53
C VAL A 517 -0.22 -9.39 -31.33
N GLU A 518 -0.30 -9.50 -32.66
CA GLU A 518 -0.89 -8.47 -33.52
C GLU A 518 -2.36 -8.22 -33.18
N HIS A 519 -3.14 -9.25 -32.92
CA HIS A 519 -4.57 -9.11 -32.58
C HIS A 519 -4.75 -8.44 -31.22
N ARG A 520 -3.96 -8.80 -30.21
CA ARG A 520 -4.10 -8.27 -28.85
C ARG A 520 -3.49 -6.88 -28.66
N PHE A 521 -2.34 -6.63 -29.31
CA PHE A 521 -1.53 -5.42 -29.11
C PHE A 521 -1.35 -4.60 -30.39
N GLY A 522 -2.17 -4.83 -31.40
CA GLY A 522 -2.03 -4.21 -32.72
C GLY A 522 -1.94 -2.69 -32.70
N GLY A 523 -2.66 -2.02 -31.83
CA GLY A 523 -2.59 -0.56 -31.68
C GLY A 523 -1.20 -0.08 -31.25
N MET A 524 -0.58 -0.75 -30.26
CA MET A 524 0.74 -0.40 -29.76
C MET A 524 1.84 -0.81 -30.74
N LEU A 525 1.77 -2.03 -31.31
CA LEU A 525 2.70 -2.48 -32.34
C LEU A 525 2.68 -1.57 -33.57
N ASN A 526 1.48 -1.15 -33.99
CA ASN A 526 1.34 -0.19 -35.08
C ASN A 526 2.04 1.12 -34.77
N ALA A 527 1.85 1.67 -33.57
CA ALA A 527 2.53 2.89 -33.15
C ALA A 527 4.06 2.74 -33.15
N PHE A 528 4.58 1.61 -32.67
CA PHE A 528 6.03 1.35 -32.67
C PHE A 528 6.65 1.29 -34.07
N ARG A 529 5.88 0.86 -35.08
CA ARG A 529 6.32 0.84 -36.49
C ARG A 529 6.54 2.24 -37.07
N TYR A 530 5.97 3.28 -36.46
CA TYR A 530 6.14 4.68 -36.89
C TYR A 530 7.17 5.46 -36.07
N GLY A 531 8.05 4.79 -35.36
CA GLY A 531 9.18 5.39 -34.67
C GLY A 531 8.93 5.66 -33.19
N ALA A 532 8.97 4.61 -32.38
CA ALA A 532 8.92 4.72 -30.93
C ALA A 532 10.31 5.01 -30.35
N PRO A 533 10.47 6.01 -29.48
CA PRO A 533 11.74 6.24 -28.79
C PRO A 533 12.00 5.15 -27.73
N PRO A 534 13.25 4.91 -27.32
CA PRO A 534 13.52 4.22 -26.06
C PRO A 534 12.84 4.99 -24.92
N HIS A 535 12.14 4.29 -24.05
CA HIS A 535 11.41 4.93 -22.95
C HIS A 535 11.28 4.01 -21.73
N GLY A 536 11.00 4.60 -20.59
CA GLY A 536 10.83 3.90 -19.34
C GLY A 536 10.11 4.73 -18.30
N GLY A 537 9.58 4.07 -17.30
CA GLY A 537 8.85 4.71 -16.23
C GLY A 537 8.44 3.76 -15.13
N SER A 538 7.58 4.23 -14.26
CA SER A 538 7.11 3.48 -13.09
C SER A 538 5.74 3.99 -12.65
N ALA A 539 5.14 3.33 -11.65
CA ALA A 539 3.80 3.66 -11.19
C ALA A 539 3.64 3.51 -9.67
N PRO A 540 4.25 4.41 -8.85
CA PRO A 540 4.09 4.41 -7.41
C PRO A 540 2.64 4.50 -6.94
N GLY A 541 2.21 3.55 -6.07
CA GLY A 541 0.88 3.52 -5.50
C GLY A 541 0.67 4.60 -4.45
N ILE A 542 -0.20 5.57 -4.73
CA ILE A 542 -0.52 6.69 -3.81
C ILE A 542 -1.06 6.16 -2.47
N ASP A 543 -1.96 5.20 -2.54
CA ASP A 543 -2.62 4.65 -1.35
C ASP A 543 -1.60 3.98 -0.40
N ARG A 544 -0.63 3.24 -0.94
CA ARG A 544 0.45 2.61 -0.15
C ARG A 544 1.41 3.64 0.45
N ILE A 545 1.75 4.69 -0.31
CA ILE A 545 2.58 5.81 0.19
C ILE A 545 1.90 6.46 1.40
N VAL A 546 0.62 6.81 1.26
CA VAL A 546 -0.14 7.46 2.34
C VAL A 546 -0.31 6.52 3.55
N MET A 547 -0.59 5.23 3.31
CA MET A 547 -0.70 4.21 4.36
C MET A 547 0.58 4.12 5.21
N LEU A 548 1.76 4.07 4.56
CA LEU A 548 3.05 4.03 5.26
C LEU A 548 3.33 5.29 6.06
N ILE A 549 3.09 6.47 5.49
CA ILE A 549 3.32 7.75 6.17
C ILE A 549 2.36 7.91 7.36
N ALA A 550 1.09 7.53 7.18
CA ALA A 550 0.07 7.59 8.22
C ALA A 550 0.27 6.56 9.33
N ASP A 551 1.14 5.56 9.12
CA ASP A 551 1.33 4.40 10.01
C ASP A 551 0.05 3.57 10.19
N GLU A 552 -0.70 3.41 9.12
CA GLU A 552 -1.96 2.67 9.14
C GLU A 552 -1.76 1.20 8.76
N PRO A 553 -2.45 0.26 9.45
CA PRO A 553 -2.31 -1.17 9.17
C PRO A 553 -3.04 -1.62 7.91
N ALA A 554 -3.95 -0.81 7.39
CA ALA A 554 -4.76 -1.15 6.23
C ALA A 554 -4.99 0.07 5.32
N ILE A 555 -4.94 -0.19 4.01
CA ILE A 555 -5.07 0.83 2.97
C ILE A 555 -6.43 1.54 2.99
N ARG A 556 -7.50 0.87 3.45
CA ARG A 556 -8.84 1.44 3.55
C ARG A 556 -8.94 2.59 4.55
N GLU A 557 -7.99 2.70 5.48
CA GLU A 557 -7.93 3.82 6.43
C GLU A 557 -7.51 5.15 5.77
N VAL A 558 -6.91 5.09 4.59
CA VAL A 558 -6.41 6.26 3.84
C VAL A 558 -7.16 6.51 2.52
N ILE A 559 -8.24 5.78 2.26
CA ILE A 559 -9.14 5.96 1.12
C ILE A 559 -10.43 6.65 1.59
N LEU A 560 -10.91 7.65 0.84
CA LEU A 560 -12.06 8.46 1.24
C LEU A 560 -13.33 7.61 1.39
N PHE A 561 -13.70 6.87 0.35
CA PHE A 561 -14.86 5.99 0.30
C PHE A 561 -14.45 4.61 -0.25
N PRO A 562 -13.82 3.76 0.58
CA PRO A 562 -13.36 2.45 0.12
C PRO A 562 -14.50 1.42 0.08
N MET A 563 -14.38 0.44 -0.80
CA MET A 563 -15.18 -0.78 -0.75
C MET A 563 -14.77 -1.66 0.45
N ASN A 564 -15.67 -2.55 0.86
CA ASN A 564 -15.36 -3.58 1.86
C ASN A 564 -14.51 -4.72 1.24
N GLN A 565 -14.21 -5.77 2.03
CA GLN A 565 -13.42 -6.91 1.56
C GLN A 565 -14.11 -7.73 0.46
N GLN A 566 -15.41 -7.64 0.33
CA GLN A 566 -16.23 -8.30 -0.69
C GLN A 566 -16.43 -7.45 -1.96
N ALA A 567 -15.71 -6.34 -2.08
CA ALA A 567 -15.84 -5.36 -3.16
C ALA A 567 -17.25 -4.73 -3.23
N GLU A 568 -17.84 -4.42 -2.06
CA GLU A 568 -19.11 -3.73 -1.95
C GLU A 568 -18.94 -2.32 -1.38
N ASP A 569 -19.58 -1.34 -1.97
CA ASP A 569 -19.79 -0.02 -1.38
C ASP A 569 -21.06 -0.07 -0.52
N LEU A 570 -20.88 -0.19 0.78
CA LEU A 570 -21.98 -0.32 1.75
C LEU A 570 -22.78 0.98 1.95
N MET A 571 -22.22 2.11 1.56
CA MET A 571 -22.86 3.42 1.69
C MET A 571 -23.76 3.73 0.48
N MET A 572 -23.25 3.51 -0.74
CA MET A 572 -23.98 3.78 -1.97
C MET A 572 -24.75 2.55 -2.50
N GLY A 573 -24.52 1.36 -1.92
CA GLY A 573 -25.18 0.12 -2.31
C GLY A 573 -24.71 -0.43 -3.65
N ALA A 574 -23.41 -0.31 -3.95
CA ALA A 574 -22.81 -0.91 -5.16
C ALA A 574 -22.05 -2.20 -4.81
N PRO A 575 -22.08 -3.24 -5.69
CA PRO A 575 -22.82 -3.32 -6.94
C PRO A 575 -24.34 -3.48 -6.74
N ALA A 576 -25.14 -2.92 -7.64
CA ALA A 576 -26.59 -2.95 -7.59
C ALA A 576 -27.20 -3.69 -8.79
N ARG A 577 -28.44 -4.17 -8.62
CA ARG A 577 -29.18 -4.77 -9.73
C ARG A 577 -29.52 -3.72 -10.79
N VAL A 578 -29.32 -4.10 -12.03
CA VAL A 578 -29.67 -3.26 -13.18
C VAL A 578 -31.15 -3.52 -13.57
N PRO A 579 -31.96 -2.45 -13.79
CA PRO A 579 -33.33 -2.62 -14.27
C PRO A 579 -33.41 -3.39 -15.58
N PRO A 580 -34.43 -4.26 -15.78
CA PRO A 580 -34.56 -5.09 -17.00
C PRO A 580 -34.56 -4.28 -18.29
N GLU A 581 -35.13 -3.07 -18.27
CA GLU A 581 -35.18 -2.17 -19.43
C GLU A 581 -33.77 -1.78 -19.88
N ARG A 582 -32.86 -1.52 -18.93
CA ARG A 582 -31.45 -1.20 -19.22
C ARG A 582 -30.71 -2.40 -19.82
N LEU A 583 -30.94 -3.60 -19.29
CA LEU A 583 -30.36 -4.82 -19.86
C LEU A 583 -30.85 -5.04 -21.29
N LYS A 584 -32.14 -4.78 -21.56
CA LYS A 584 -32.72 -4.89 -22.91
C LYS A 584 -32.09 -3.87 -23.86
N GLU A 585 -31.91 -2.61 -23.44
CA GLU A 585 -31.23 -1.56 -24.23
C GLU A 585 -29.80 -1.95 -24.60
N LEU A 586 -29.12 -2.72 -23.71
CA LEU A 586 -27.75 -3.19 -23.90
C LEU A 586 -27.67 -4.54 -24.62
N HIS A 587 -28.81 -5.15 -24.96
CA HIS A 587 -28.91 -6.49 -25.55
C HIS A 587 -28.25 -7.60 -24.68
N ILE A 588 -28.32 -7.48 -23.33
CA ILE A 588 -27.73 -8.41 -22.39
C ILE A 588 -28.81 -9.27 -21.72
N LYS A 589 -28.50 -10.56 -21.56
CA LYS A 589 -29.26 -11.50 -20.70
C LYS A 589 -28.37 -11.95 -19.57
N LEU A 590 -28.94 -12.04 -18.36
CA LEU A 590 -28.22 -12.54 -17.19
C LEU A 590 -28.31 -14.08 -17.19
N ASP A 591 -27.15 -14.72 -17.09
CA ASP A 591 -27.00 -16.14 -16.77
C ASP A 591 -26.51 -16.24 -15.32
N LEU A 592 -27.48 -16.34 -14.40
CA LEU A 592 -27.17 -16.33 -12.96
C LEU A 592 -26.86 -17.75 -12.49
N PRO A 593 -25.84 -17.93 -11.62
CA PRO A 593 -25.59 -19.23 -11.00
C PRO A 593 -26.81 -19.68 -10.20
N PRO A 594 -27.08 -20.99 -10.14
CA PRO A 594 -28.22 -21.51 -9.38
C PRO A 594 -28.10 -21.10 -7.91
N VAL A 595 -29.20 -20.60 -7.35
CA VAL A 595 -29.26 -20.20 -5.93
C VAL A 595 -29.02 -21.43 -5.06
N LYS A 596 -27.89 -21.49 -4.39
CA LYS A 596 -27.63 -22.57 -3.41
C LYS A 596 -28.64 -22.44 -2.25
N GLY A 597 -29.66 -23.30 -2.25
CA GLY A 597 -30.48 -23.60 -1.07
C GLY A 597 -31.68 -22.70 -0.77
N GLY A 598 -32.32 -22.08 -1.77
CA GLY A 598 -33.66 -21.49 -1.62
C GLY A 598 -34.73 -22.47 -2.09
N LYS A 599 -35.63 -22.95 -1.22
CA LYS A 599 -36.88 -23.58 -1.66
C LYS A 599 -37.65 -22.54 -2.51
N PRO A 600 -38.26 -22.94 -3.62
CA PRO A 600 -39.12 -22.02 -4.36
C PRO A 600 -40.32 -21.66 -3.47
N GLY A 601 -40.41 -20.34 -3.19
CA GLY A 601 -41.58 -19.74 -2.58
C GLY A 601 -42.33 -18.94 -3.62
#